data_b7f2e00a19f0e432f54b3202f48cf649
#
_entry.id   b7f2e00a19f0e432f54b3202f48cf649
#
_cell.length_a   1.000
_cell.length_b   1.000
_cell.length_c   1.000
_cell.angle_alpha   90.00
_cell.angle_beta   90.00
_cell.angle_gamma   90.00
#
_symmetry.space_group_name_H-M   'P 1'
#
loop_
_entity.id
_entity.type
_entity.pdbx_description
1 polymer ?
#
loop_
_entity_poly.entity_id
_entity_poly.type
_entity_poly.pdbx_seq_one_letter_code
_entity_poly.pdbx_strand_id
1 'polypeptide(L)'
;MNKKDYYWAKYMLIFGFFCISFGTSIFLKTEHAPDEAMRMLIPEYIVSHHTLPNGMEESVRHPLWGFSYALYPYLTAIISSVFMAITSLFTKSAAALLTAARLTSVLSGTGTLIVVFLIGEELFERRESALLGGIFVGFLPQFVFLSCYVNNDSFAVFTVALIIYFWIRGMKSAFCKKDCIG
;
A
#
# COMPACT_ATOMS: atom_id res chain seq x y z
N MET A 1 17.68 6.90 24.18
CA MET A 1 16.39 6.17 24.41
C MET A 1 16.67 4.72 24.76
N ASN A 2 15.98 4.14 25.74
CA ASN A 2 16.18 2.75 26.03
C ASN A 2 15.49 1.85 24.96
N LYS A 3 15.87 0.56 24.91
CA LYS A 3 15.39 -0.38 23.90
C LYS A 3 13.85 -0.54 23.92
N LYS A 4 13.28 -0.58 25.12
CA LYS A 4 11.83 -0.79 25.32
C LYS A 4 11.03 0.41 24.81
N ASP A 5 11.46 1.63 25.14
CA ASP A 5 10.77 2.86 24.73
C ASP A 5 10.82 3.05 23.22
N TYR A 6 11.94 2.68 22.57
CA TYR A 6 12.05 2.69 21.13
C TYR A 6 11.00 1.80 20.45
N TYR A 7 10.91 0.52 20.87
CA TYR A 7 9.96 -0.39 20.25
C TYR A 7 8.50 0.02 20.51
N TRP A 8 8.21 0.54 21.69
CA TRP A 8 6.90 1.10 21.97
C TRP A 8 6.57 2.26 21.04
N ALA A 9 7.46 3.24 20.90
CA ALA A 9 7.27 4.38 20.00
C ALA A 9 7.12 3.93 18.55
N LYS A 10 7.97 3.02 18.09
CA LYS A 10 7.91 2.43 16.74
C LYS A 10 6.54 1.80 16.45
N TYR A 11 6.06 0.90 17.31
CA TYR A 11 4.77 0.23 17.09
C TYR A 11 3.59 1.18 17.20
N MET A 12 3.63 2.15 18.11
CA MET A 12 2.60 3.19 18.20
C MET A 12 2.54 4.06 16.94
N LEU A 13 3.69 4.39 16.34
CA LEU A 13 3.72 5.15 15.09
C LEU A 13 3.17 4.34 13.91
N ILE A 14 3.55 3.06 13.80
CA ILE A 14 3.03 2.17 12.74
C ILE A 14 1.51 2.00 12.89
N PHE A 15 1.03 1.74 14.09
CA PHE A 15 -0.40 1.59 14.37
C PHE A 15 -1.16 2.91 14.14
N GLY A 16 -0.61 4.02 14.60
CA GLY A 16 -1.19 5.36 14.37
C GLY A 16 -1.29 5.70 12.87
N PHE A 17 -0.24 5.41 12.10
CA PHE A 17 -0.25 5.58 10.65
C PHE A 17 -1.34 4.72 9.99
N PHE A 18 -1.43 3.44 10.36
CA PHE A 18 -2.49 2.55 9.88
C PHE A 18 -3.88 3.12 10.18
N CYS A 19 -4.12 3.55 11.42
CA CYS A 19 -5.41 4.10 11.84
C CYS A 19 -5.75 5.39 11.07
N ILE A 20 -4.78 6.27 10.88
CA ILE A 20 -4.97 7.53 10.13
C ILE A 20 -5.27 7.21 8.66
N SER A 21 -4.46 6.39 8.00
CA SER A 21 -4.64 6.03 6.60
C SER A 21 -5.94 5.28 6.37
N PHE A 22 -6.28 4.31 7.23
CA PHE A 22 -7.54 3.58 7.16
C PHE A 22 -8.75 4.48 7.43
N GLY A 23 -8.69 5.30 8.49
CA GLY A 23 -9.74 6.26 8.79
C GLY A 23 -9.96 7.24 7.65
N THR A 24 -8.89 7.81 7.09
CA THR A 24 -8.98 8.71 5.95
C THR A 24 -9.57 7.97 4.73
N SER A 25 -9.20 6.71 4.50
CA SER A 25 -9.72 5.92 3.37
C SER A 25 -11.25 5.72 3.42
N ILE A 26 -11.85 5.73 4.61
CA ILE A 26 -13.32 5.62 4.76
C ILE A 26 -14.02 6.91 4.34
N PHE A 27 -13.45 8.07 4.68
CA PHE A 27 -14.08 9.38 4.47
C PHE A 27 -13.68 10.06 3.16
N LEU A 28 -12.60 9.60 2.51
CA LEU A 28 -12.12 10.18 1.27
C LEU A 28 -13.14 9.93 0.14
N LYS A 29 -13.61 11.01 -0.50
CA LYS A 29 -14.48 10.91 -1.67
C LYS A 29 -13.64 10.51 -2.89
N THR A 30 -14.19 9.66 -3.75
CA THR A 30 -13.52 9.18 -4.99
C THR A 30 -13.14 10.34 -5.93
N GLU A 31 -13.95 11.40 -5.96
CA GLU A 31 -13.70 12.60 -6.76
C GLU A 31 -12.41 13.36 -6.38
N HIS A 32 -11.92 13.17 -5.14
CA HIS A 32 -10.68 13.81 -4.66
C HIS A 32 -9.44 12.95 -4.86
N ALA A 33 -9.61 11.69 -5.28
CA ALA A 33 -8.51 10.76 -5.49
C ALA A 33 -8.20 10.64 -6.99
N PRO A 34 -6.96 10.95 -7.43
CA PRO A 34 -6.59 10.90 -8.85
C PRO A 34 -6.82 9.51 -9.44
N ASP A 35 -7.54 9.45 -10.55
CA ASP A 35 -7.80 8.23 -11.35
C ASP A 35 -8.44 7.05 -10.61
N GLU A 36 -8.84 7.22 -9.34
CA GLU A 36 -9.37 6.12 -8.53
C GLU A 36 -10.59 5.46 -9.16
N ALA A 37 -11.51 6.28 -9.70
CA ALA A 37 -12.72 5.78 -10.36
C ALA A 37 -12.40 4.83 -11.52
N MET A 38 -11.37 5.17 -12.32
CA MET A 38 -10.94 4.32 -13.42
C MET A 38 -10.18 3.07 -12.97
N ARG A 39 -9.38 3.21 -11.92
CA ARG A 39 -8.62 2.08 -11.35
C ARG A 39 -9.55 1.06 -10.69
N MET A 40 -10.69 1.51 -10.15
CA MET A 40 -11.72 0.66 -9.55
C MET A 40 -12.43 -0.24 -10.57
N LEU A 41 -12.49 0.13 -11.85
CA LEU A 41 -13.11 -0.72 -12.88
C LEU A 41 -12.47 -2.11 -12.98
N ILE A 42 -11.18 -2.23 -12.69
CA ILE A 42 -10.46 -3.50 -12.79
C ILE A 42 -10.85 -4.47 -11.65
N PRO A 43 -10.73 -4.13 -10.36
CA PRO A 43 -11.13 -5.03 -9.29
C PRO A 43 -12.64 -5.32 -9.30
N GLU A 44 -13.49 -4.38 -9.72
CA GLU A 44 -14.93 -4.60 -9.91
C GLU A 44 -15.20 -5.65 -11.01
N TYR A 45 -14.48 -5.55 -12.14
CA TYR A 45 -14.55 -6.55 -13.21
C TYR A 45 -14.14 -7.93 -12.72
N ILE A 46 -13.01 -8.03 -12.00
CA ILE A 46 -12.51 -9.32 -11.48
C ILE A 46 -13.53 -9.95 -10.53
N VAL A 47 -14.13 -9.17 -9.63
CA VAL A 47 -15.13 -9.67 -8.67
C VAL A 47 -16.42 -10.10 -9.37
N SER A 48 -16.84 -9.41 -10.43
CA SER A 48 -18.10 -9.71 -11.13
C SER A 48 -17.99 -10.85 -12.15
N HIS A 49 -16.85 -10.92 -12.87
CA HIS A 49 -16.66 -11.88 -13.96
C HIS A 49 -15.75 -13.07 -13.60
N HIS A 50 -15.07 -13.02 -12.45
CA HIS A 50 -14.10 -14.05 -12.00
C HIS A 50 -12.96 -14.32 -13.01
N THR A 51 -12.64 -13.34 -13.83
CA THR A 51 -11.58 -13.39 -14.85
C THR A 51 -10.76 -12.11 -14.83
N LEU A 52 -9.54 -12.19 -15.36
CA LEU A 52 -8.67 -11.01 -15.47
C LEU A 52 -9.01 -10.23 -16.76
N PRO A 53 -9.23 -8.90 -16.70
CA PRO A 53 -9.48 -8.10 -17.89
C PRO A 53 -8.20 -7.95 -18.73
N ASN A 54 -8.36 -7.87 -20.05
CA ASN A 54 -7.27 -7.61 -20.98
C ASN A 54 -7.22 -6.13 -21.46
N GLY A 55 -8.14 -5.28 -20.98
CA GLY A 55 -8.24 -3.86 -21.33
C GLY A 55 -9.04 -3.56 -22.60
N MET A 56 -9.57 -4.60 -23.28
CA MET A 56 -10.42 -4.43 -24.46
C MET A 56 -11.90 -4.42 -24.13
N GLU A 57 -12.29 -4.88 -22.95
CA GLU A 57 -13.65 -4.91 -22.48
C GLU A 57 -14.17 -3.47 -22.21
N GLU A 58 -15.38 -3.16 -22.66
CA GLU A 58 -16.00 -1.83 -22.45
C GLU A 58 -16.11 -1.47 -20.97
N SER A 59 -16.40 -2.45 -20.12
CA SER A 59 -16.59 -2.27 -18.68
C SER A 59 -15.33 -1.85 -17.91
N VAL A 60 -14.14 -1.99 -18.49
CA VAL A 60 -12.87 -1.53 -17.88
C VAL A 60 -12.26 -0.34 -18.61
N ARG A 61 -13.00 0.28 -19.56
CA ARG A 61 -12.55 1.43 -20.32
C ARG A 61 -13.24 2.71 -19.86
N HIS A 62 -12.51 3.81 -19.93
CA HIS A 62 -13.12 5.12 -19.71
C HIS A 62 -14.10 5.44 -20.83
N PRO A 63 -15.38 5.80 -20.50
CA PRO A 63 -16.43 5.98 -21.50
C PRO A 63 -16.11 7.02 -22.60
N LEU A 64 -15.39 8.09 -22.23
CA LEU A 64 -15.08 9.19 -23.14
C LEU A 64 -13.78 8.98 -23.92
N TRP A 65 -12.76 8.39 -23.30
CA TRP A 65 -11.40 8.32 -23.87
C TRP A 65 -11.00 6.91 -24.33
N GLY A 66 -11.82 5.91 -24.07
CA GLY A 66 -11.55 4.53 -24.44
C GLY A 66 -10.31 3.90 -23.80
N PHE A 67 -9.66 4.62 -22.87
CA PHE A 67 -8.46 4.17 -22.18
C PHE A 67 -8.82 3.20 -21.04
N SER A 68 -7.95 2.21 -20.78
CA SER A 68 -8.06 1.29 -19.65
C SER A 68 -6.73 1.13 -18.92
N TYR A 69 -6.79 1.17 -17.58
CA TYR A 69 -5.66 0.82 -16.74
C TYR A 69 -5.32 -0.68 -16.77
N ALA A 70 -6.20 -1.53 -17.31
CA ALA A 70 -5.89 -2.95 -17.52
C ALA A 70 -4.85 -3.21 -18.62
N LEU A 71 -4.47 -2.17 -19.39
CA LEU A 71 -3.34 -2.23 -20.33
C LEU A 71 -1.96 -2.11 -19.64
N TYR A 72 -1.92 -1.78 -18.37
CA TYR A 72 -0.71 -1.69 -17.54
C TYR A 72 -0.69 -2.82 -16.51
N PRO A 73 0.46 -3.09 -15.86
CA PRO A 73 0.51 -4.04 -14.75
C PRO A 73 -0.43 -3.61 -13.62
N TYR A 74 -1.40 -4.46 -13.26
CA TYR A 74 -2.45 -4.16 -12.29
C TYR A 74 -2.50 -5.14 -11.11
N LEU A 75 -1.34 -5.58 -10.63
CA LEU A 75 -1.23 -6.49 -9.49
C LEU A 75 -1.98 -5.97 -8.25
N THR A 76 -1.92 -4.66 -8.01
CA THR A 76 -2.66 -4.03 -6.91
C THR A 76 -4.16 -4.20 -7.04
N ALA A 77 -4.71 -4.11 -8.24
CA ALA A 77 -6.14 -4.32 -8.49
C ALA A 77 -6.54 -5.79 -8.26
N ILE A 78 -5.66 -6.76 -8.56
CA ILE A 78 -5.88 -8.16 -8.22
C ILE A 78 -5.93 -8.35 -6.70
N ILE A 79 -5.01 -7.75 -5.95
CA ILE A 79 -5.03 -7.81 -4.47
C ILE A 79 -6.29 -7.12 -3.94
N SER A 80 -6.65 -5.95 -4.48
CA SER A 80 -7.88 -5.23 -4.10
C SER A 80 -9.13 -6.05 -4.37
N SER A 81 -9.18 -6.79 -5.49
CA SER A 81 -10.33 -7.66 -5.79
C SER A 81 -10.51 -8.79 -4.77
N VAL A 82 -9.42 -9.29 -4.17
CA VAL A 82 -9.51 -10.29 -3.09
C VAL A 82 -10.20 -9.69 -1.86
N PHE A 83 -9.79 -8.48 -1.41
CA PHE A 83 -10.46 -7.81 -0.30
C PHE A 83 -11.91 -7.49 -0.60
N MET A 84 -12.22 -7.04 -1.82
CA MET A 84 -13.60 -6.79 -2.26
C MET A 84 -14.42 -8.09 -2.29
N ALA A 85 -13.87 -9.19 -2.80
CA ALA A 85 -14.56 -10.49 -2.84
C ALA A 85 -14.91 -10.97 -1.43
N ILE A 86 -13.95 -10.90 -0.49
CA ILE A 86 -14.20 -11.25 0.92
C ILE A 86 -15.30 -10.36 1.51
N THR A 87 -15.21 -9.04 1.32
CA THR A 87 -16.21 -8.09 1.84
C THR A 87 -17.58 -8.33 1.22
N SER A 88 -17.64 -8.72 -0.05
CA SER A 88 -18.89 -8.98 -0.77
C SER A 88 -19.68 -10.16 -0.22
N LEU A 89 -19.06 -11.04 0.59
CA LEU A 89 -19.74 -12.13 1.30
C LEU A 89 -20.62 -11.60 2.44
N PHE A 90 -20.29 -10.42 3.00
CA PHE A 90 -20.98 -9.84 4.13
C PHE A 90 -21.87 -8.66 3.74
N THR A 91 -21.50 -7.88 2.72
CA THR A 91 -22.25 -6.70 2.30
C THR A 91 -22.05 -6.39 0.81
N LYS A 92 -23.08 -5.82 0.19
CA LYS A 92 -23.05 -5.30 -1.19
C LYS A 92 -22.97 -3.77 -1.23
N SER A 93 -22.73 -3.10 -0.10
CA SER A 93 -22.58 -1.65 -0.05
C SER A 93 -21.37 -1.21 -0.89
N ALA A 94 -21.61 -0.29 -1.85
CA ALA A 94 -20.55 0.26 -2.70
C ALA A 94 -19.45 0.94 -1.86
N ALA A 95 -19.82 1.64 -0.79
CA ALA A 95 -18.85 2.27 0.11
C ALA A 95 -17.97 1.24 0.83
N ALA A 96 -18.54 0.12 1.28
CA ALA A 96 -17.78 -0.95 1.92
C ALA A 96 -16.83 -1.64 0.94
N LEU A 97 -17.27 -1.89 -0.29
CA LEU A 97 -16.44 -2.50 -1.34
C LEU A 97 -15.29 -1.56 -1.76
N LEU A 98 -15.55 -0.26 -1.89
CA LEU A 98 -14.52 0.74 -2.15
C LEU A 98 -13.48 0.78 -1.02
N THR A 99 -13.94 0.81 0.24
CA THR A 99 -13.03 0.77 1.41
C THR A 99 -12.19 -0.50 1.42
N ALA A 100 -12.79 -1.65 1.07
CA ALA A 100 -12.08 -2.91 0.94
C ALA A 100 -11.00 -2.86 -0.16
N ALA A 101 -11.29 -2.28 -1.32
CA ALA A 101 -10.29 -2.09 -2.38
C ALA A 101 -9.11 -1.22 -1.92
N ARG A 102 -9.38 -0.17 -1.14
CA ARG A 102 -8.38 0.76 -0.58
C ARG A 102 -7.44 0.13 0.43
N LEU A 103 -7.84 -1.00 1.06
CA LEU A 103 -6.97 -1.74 1.99
C LEU A 103 -5.62 -2.12 1.39
N THR A 104 -5.55 -2.40 0.10
CA THR A 104 -4.28 -2.69 -0.59
C THR A 104 -3.30 -1.52 -0.43
N SER A 105 -3.75 -0.28 -0.62
CA SER A 105 -2.94 0.92 -0.47
C SER A 105 -2.60 1.21 0.99
N VAL A 106 -3.57 1.06 1.91
CA VAL A 106 -3.36 1.24 3.36
C VAL A 106 -2.31 0.27 3.89
N LEU A 107 -2.40 -1.00 3.51
CA LEU A 107 -1.45 -2.03 3.93
C LEU A 107 -0.07 -1.82 3.31
N SER A 108 -0.01 -1.40 2.04
CA SER A 108 1.25 -1.08 1.36
C SER A 108 1.95 0.12 2.01
N GLY A 109 1.22 1.19 2.31
CA GLY A 109 1.77 2.35 3.02
C GLY A 109 2.25 2.00 4.42
N THR A 110 1.47 1.22 5.17
CA THR A 110 1.87 0.72 6.50
C THR A 110 3.11 -0.17 6.40
N GLY A 111 3.14 -1.07 5.42
CA GLY A 111 4.30 -1.92 5.12
C GLY A 111 5.55 -1.10 4.78
N THR A 112 5.39 -0.03 3.99
CA THR A 112 6.49 0.90 3.70
C THR A 112 7.05 1.50 4.98
N LEU A 113 6.20 1.98 5.89
CA LEU A 113 6.65 2.56 7.15
C LEU A 113 7.41 1.53 8.01
N ILE A 114 6.94 0.28 8.06
CA ILE A 114 7.64 -0.82 8.73
C ILE A 114 9.04 -0.99 8.13
N VAL A 115 9.15 -1.03 6.80
CA VAL A 115 10.42 -1.20 6.09
C VAL A 115 11.35 -0.01 6.30
N VAL A 116 10.83 1.21 6.35
CA VAL A 116 11.61 2.43 6.69
C VAL A 116 12.25 2.29 8.07
N PHE A 117 11.51 1.78 9.06
CA PHE A 117 12.11 1.50 10.37
C PHE A 117 13.20 0.44 10.30
N LEU A 118 12.98 -0.64 9.53
CA LEU A 118 14.01 -1.69 9.35
C LEU A 118 15.26 -1.16 8.66
N ILE A 119 15.11 -0.31 7.65
CA ILE A 119 16.23 0.38 6.99
C ILE A 119 16.96 1.28 8.00
N GLY A 120 16.23 2.05 8.78
CA GLY A 120 16.80 2.92 9.79
C GLY A 120 17.59 2.14 10.86
N GLU A 121 17.07 1.00 11.32
CA GLU A 121 17.76 0.09 12.26
C GLU A 121 19.04 -0.52 11.66
N GLU A 122 19.08 -0.69 10.35
CA GLU A 122 20.27 -1.18 9.66
C GLU A 122 21.32 -0.06 9.42
N LEU A 123 20.90 1.15 9.14
CA LEU A 123 21.81 2.23 8.74
C LEU A 123 22.34 3.06 9.92
N PHE A 124 21.54 3.22 10.98
CA PHE A 124 21.89 4.11 12.06
C PHE A 124 22.26 3.34 13.33
N GLU A 125 23.36 3.71 13.95
CA GLU A 125 23.75 3.18 15.27
C GLU A 125 22.77 3.64 16.36
N ARG A 126 22.23 4.86 16.21
CA ARG A 126 21.29 5.46 17.16
C ARG A 126 19.85 5.18 16.75
N ARG A 127 19.10 4.56 17.64
CA ARG A 127 17.68 4.25 17.43
C ARG A 127 16.81 5.49 17.27
N GLU A 128 17.21 6.61 17.87
CA GLU A 128 16.54 7.90 17.73
C GLU A 128 16.54 8.37 16.27
N SER A 129 17.62 8.13 15.53
CA SER A 129 17.69 8.49 14.10
C SER A 129 16.74 7.66 13.25
N ALA A 130 16.62 6.34 13.54
CA ALA A 130 15.64 5.49 12.87
C ALA A 130 14.20 5.94 13.18
N LEU A 131 13.92 6.33 14.43
CA LEU A 131 12.62 6.85 14.84
C LEU A 131 12.27 8.15 14.12
N LEU A 132 13.22 9.11 14.04
CA LEU A 132 13.03 10.36 13.30
C LEU A 132 12.75 10.11 11.82
N GLY A 133 13.47 9.19 11.18
CA GLY A 133 13.20 8.80 9.80
C GLY A 133 11.79 8.24 9.60
N GLY A 134 11.33 7.37 10.49
CA GLY A 134 9.98 6.82 10.48
C GLY A 134 8.91 7.89 10.71
N ILE A 135 9.13 8.83 11.65
CA ILE A 135 8.25 9.97 11.89
C ILE A 135 8.17 10.83 10.63
N PHE A 136 9.32 11.17 10.05
CA PHE A 136 9.36 12.01 8.85
C PHE A 136 8.55 11.41 7.70
N VAL A 137 8.76 10.15 7.38
CA VAL A 137 8.02 9.46 6.30
C VAL A 137 6.54 9.31 6.65
N GLY A 138 6.23 8.83 7.87
CA GLY A 138 4.84 8.56 8.29
C GLY A 138 3.96 9.82 8.39
N PHE A 139 4.55 10.99 8.64
CA PHE A 139 3.82 12.26 8.70
C PHE A 139 3.95 13.13 7.43
N LEU A 140 4.53 12.62 6.34
CA LEU A 140 4.45 13.27 5.05
C LEU A 140 3.00 13.24 4.55
N PRO A 141 2.32 14.40 4.41
CA PRO A 141 0.90 14.43 4.02
C PRO A 141 0.63 13.72 2.69
N GLN A 142 1.55 13.87 1.74
CA GLN A 142 1.46 13.23 0.43
C GLN A 142 1.54 11.70 0.55
N PHE A 143 2.37 11.18 1.45
CA PHE A 143 2.51 9.73 1.66
C PHE A 143 1.28 9.14 2.36
N VAL A 144 0.73 9.85 3.36
CA VAL A 144 -0.54 9.48 3.99
C VAL A 144 -1.66 9.46 2.94
N PHE A 145 -1.80 10.52 2.14
CA PHE A 145 -2.81 10.62 1.09
C PHE A 145 -2.68 9.48 0.07
N LEU A 146 -1.46 9.20 -0.42
CA LEU A 146 -1.17 8.10 -1.34
C LEU A 146 -1.61 6.74 -0.78
N SER A 147 -1.54 6.57 0.53
CA SER A 147 -1.92 5.33 1.22
C SER A 147 -3.43 5.17 1.44
N CYS A 148 -4.26 6.14 1.02
CA CYS A 148 -5.69 6.16 1.37
C CYS A 148 -6.64 5.80 0.23
N TYR A 149 -6.19 5.72 -1.02
CA TYR A 149 -7.04 5.48 -2.18
C TYR A 149 -6.49 4.38 -3.10
N VAL A 150 -7.31 3.87 -4.01
CA VAL A 150 -6.90 2.80 -4.93
C VAL A 150 -5.90 3.33 -5.96
N ASN A 151 -4.65 2.91 -5.84
CA ASN A 151 -3.57 3.27 -6.76
C ASN A 151 -2.50 2.16 -6.81
N ASN A 152 -1.60 2.26 -7.79
CA ASN A 152 -0.45 1.36 -7.90
C ASN A 152 0.78 1.89 -7.17
N ASP A 153 0.81 3.20 -6.89
CA ASP A 153 2.03 3.90 -6.47
C ASP A 153 2.40 3.54 -5.02
N SER A 154 1.42 3.38 -4.13
CA SER A 154 1.67 2.94 -2.75
C SER A 154 2.32 1.56 -2.69
N PHE A 155 1.88 0.63 -3.55
CA PHE A 155 2.49 -0.70 -3.65
C PHE A 155 3.88 -0.64 -4.30
N ALA A 156 4.07 0.21 -5.30
CA ALA A 156 5.38 0.42 -5.92
C ALA A 156 6.39 0.97 -4.90
N VAL A 157 6.01 1.98 -4.11
CA VAL A 157 6.85 2.53 -3.03
C VAL A 157 7.20 1.46 -2.00
N PHE A 158 6.24 0.62 -1.60
CA PHE A 158 6.48 -0.49 -0.69
C PHE A 158 7.49 -1.49 -1.26
N THR A 159 7.32 -1.88 -2.53
CA THR A 159 8.22 -2.83 -3.20
C THR A 159 9.63 -2.26 -3.33
N VAL A 160 9.77 -0.97 -3.69
CA VAL A 160 11.07 -0.30 -3.77
C VAL A 160 11.73 -0.23 -2.38
N ALA A 161 10.98 0.07 -1.33
CA ALA A 161 11.51 0.08 0.03
C ALA A 161 12.04 -1.31 0.44
N LEU A 162 11.32 -2.39 0.11
CA LEU A 162 11.77 -3.76 0.34
C LEU A 162 13.07 -4.08 -0.41
N ILE A 163 13.18 -3.70 -1.68
CA ILE A 163 14.39 -3.88 -2.48
C ILE A 163 15.58 -3.17 -1.81
N ILE A 164 15.41 -1.92 -1.40
CA ILE A 164 16.44 -1.14 -0.72
C ILE A 164 16.85 -1.84 0.59
N TYR A 165 15.89 -2.28 1.39
CA TYR A 165 16.16 -2.98 2.64
C TYR A 165 16.99 -4.25 2.42
N PHE A 166 16.59 -5.10 1.47
CA PHE A 166 17.34 -6.33 1.19
C PHE A 166 18.72 -6.05 0.58
N TRP A 167 18.87 -4.99 -0.20
CA TRP A 167 20.18 -4.57 -0.70
C TRP A 167 21.11 -4.15 0.43
N ILE A 168 20.64 -3.34 1.37
CA ILE A 168 21.43 -2.91 2.53
C ILE A 168 21.88 -4.13 3.35
N ARG A 169 20.97 -5.05 3.63
CA ARG A 169 21.29 -6.30 4.32
C ARG A 169 22.30 -7.17 3.54
N GLY A 170 22.06 -7.34 2.25
CA GLY A 170 22.95 -8.10 1.38
C GLY A 170 24.38 -7.54 1.35
N MET A 171 24.51 -6.22 1.24
CA MET A 171 25.84 -5.57 1.30
C MET A 171 26.54 -5.79 2.65
N LYS A 172 25.81 -5.72 3.76
CA LYS A 172 26.39 -5.95 5.10
C LYS A 172 26.83 -7.39 5.33
N SER A 173 26.11 -8.36 4.77
CA SER A 173 26.40 -9.79 4.90
C SER A 173 27.29 -10.34 3.78
N ALA A 174 27.85 -9.47 2.91
CA ALA A 174 28.57 -9.87 1.71
C ALA A 174 27.78 -10.86 0.83
N PHE A 175 26.44 -10.70 0.78
CA PHE A 175 25.51 -11.55 0.05
C PHE A 175 25.56 -13.03 0.45
N CYS A 176 25.82 -13.34 1.73
CA CYS A 176 25.79 -14.70 2.23
C CYS A 176 24.38 -15.29 2.06
N LYS A 177 24.27 -16.51 1.48
CA LYS A 177 22.97 -17.15 1.18
C LYS A 177 22.02 -17.27 2.38
N LYS A 178 22.54 -17.35 3.60
CA LYS A 178 21.71 -17.43 4.83
C LYS A 178 20.91 -16.16 5.12
N ASP A 179 21.40 -14.98 4.68
CA ASP A 179 20.75 -13.70 4.97
C ASP A 179 19.86 -13.22 3.81
N CYS A 180 19.90 -13.91 2.66
CA CYS A 180 19.04 -13.62 1.50
C CYS A 180 17.71 -14.36 1.54
N ILE A 181 17.56 -15.39 2.39
CA ILE A 181 16.39 -16.29 2.41
C ILE A 181 15.68 -16.30 3.79
N GLY A 182 16.17 -15.49 4.73
CA GLY A 182 15.65 -15.47 6.10
C GLY A 182 14.54 -14.47 6.32
#